data_d73629452bbe65cfac89d71210d5a570
#
_entry.id   d73629452bbe65cfac89d71210d5a570
#
_cell.length_a   1.000
_cell.length_b   1.000
_cell.length_c   1.000
_cell.angle_alpha   90.00
_cell.angle_beta   90.00
_cell.angle_gamma   90.00
#
_symmetry.space_group_name_H-M   'P 1'
#
loop_
_entity.id
_entity.type
_entity.pdbx_description
1 polymer ?
#
loop_
_entity_poly.entity_id
_entity_poly.type
_entity_poly.pdbx_seq_one_letter_code
_entity_poly.pdbx_strand_id
1 'polypeptide(L)'
;MTPATTLDLLPPRCRAEIVAVDWEALAPEEAKRLRALGIEEGARVAVEHRGIFAGHDPLAIRVGRMTVAIRRHHARAMTVELS
;
A
#
# COMPACT_ATOMS: atom_id res chain seq x y z
N MET A 1 -22.21 0.61 -0.76
CA MET A 1 -21.07 -0.35 -0.73
C MET A 1 -19.78 0.40 -1.05
N THR A 2 -18.78 0.25 -0.21
CA THR A 2 -17.50 0.91 -0.41
C THR A 2 -16.67 0.10 -1.41
N PRO A 3 -16.15 0.72 -2.48
CA PRO A 3 -15.33 -0.03 -3.42
C PRO A 3 -14.05 -0.56 -2.76
N ALA A 4 -13.71 -1.79 -3.07
CA ALA A 4 -12.49 -2.42 -2.59
C ALA A 4 -11.61 -2.80 -3.78
N THR A 5 -10.31 -2.65 -3.60
CA THR A 5 -9.31 -3.01 -4.61
C THR A 5 -8.03 -3.36 -3.88
N THR A 6 -6.98 -3.73 -4.62
CA THR A 6 -5.67 -3.92 -4.01
C THR A 6 -4.85 -2.63 -4.16
N LEU A 7 -3.88 -2.47 -3.27
CA LEU A 7 -3.12 -1.22 -3.18
C LEU A 7 -2.39 -0.90 -4.50
N ASP A 8 -1.94 -1.93 -5.22
CA ASP A 8 -1.25 -1.73 -6.49
C ASP A 8 -2.15 -1.13 -7.58
N LEU A 9 -3.46 -1.26 -7.42
CA LEU A 9 -4.43 -0.73 -8.40
C LEU A 9 -5.06 0.59 -7.96
N LEU A 10 -4.72 1.07 -6.77
CA LEU A 10 -5.28 2.33 -6.27
C LEU A 10 -4.78 3.50 -7.14
N PRO A 11 -5.69 4.34 -7.66
CA PRO A 11 -5.25 5.49 -8.46
C PRO A 11 -4.45 6.48 -7.61
N PRO A 12 -3.55 7.27 -8.24
CA PRO A 12 -2.81 8.29 -7.52
C PRO A 12 -3.74 9.30 -6.86
N ARG A 13 -3.35 9.78 -5.69
CA ARG A 13 -4.07 10.80 -4.92
C ARG A 13 -5.40 10.35 -4.36
N CYS A 14 -5.76 9.09 -4.50
CA CYS A 14 -6.93 8.54 -3.84
C CYS A 14 -6.53 8.04 -2.47
N ARG A 15 -7.32 8.39 -1.46
CA ARG A 15 -7.10 7.91 -0.10
C ARG A 15 -7.87 6.61 0.10
N ALA A 16 -7.28 5.71 0.84
CA ALA A 16 -7.89 4.43 1.11
C ALA A 16 -7.44 3.92 2.47
N GLU A 17 -8.21 2.98 2.99
CA GLU A 17 -7.85 2.30 4.24
C GLU A 17 -7.49 0.86 3.91
N ILE A 18 -6.39 0.36 4.47
CA ILE A 18 -6.03 -1.04 4.35
C ILE A 18 -6.97 -1.84 5.22
N VAL A 19 -7.76 -2.73 4.63
CA VAL A 19 -8.73 -3.51 5.37
C VAL A 19 -8.32 -4.96 5.54
N ALA A 20 -7.39 -5.45 4.73
CA ALA A 20 -6.88 -6.82 4.85
C ALA A 20 -5.49 -6.90 4.23
N VAL A 21 -4.63 -7.71 4.81
CA VAL A 21 -3.30 -7.98 4.27
C VAL A 21 -3.09 -9.49 4.30
N ASP A 22 -2.67 -10.04 3.17
CA ASP A 22 -2.26 -11.44 3.11
C ASP A 22 -0.81 -11.53 3.57
N TRP A 23 -0.61 -11.57 4.88
CA TRP A 23 0.72 -11.58 5.46
C TRP A 23 1.52 -12.82 5.05
N GLU A 24 0.85 -13.93 4.74
CA GLU A 24 1.54 -15.15 4.33
C GLU A 24 2.13 -15.03 2.93
N ALA A 25 1.64 -14.11 2.12
CA ALA A 25 2.19 -13.86 0.79
C ALA A 25 3.47 -13.02 0.83
N LEU A 26 3.84 -12.53 2.01
CA LEU A 26 5.01 -11.66 2.18
C LEU A 26 6.09 -12.40 2.94
N ALA A 27 7.36 -12.14 2.57
CA ALA A 27 8.49 -12.67 3.35
C ALA A 27 8.41 -12.11 4.78
N PRO A 28 8.81 -12.90 5.80
CA PRO A 28 8.71 -12.45 7.20
C PRO A 28 9.42 -11.12 7.46
N GLU A 29 10.59 -10.90 6.87
CA GLU A 29 11.31 -9.64 7.06
C GLU A 29 10.55 -8.47 6.47
N GLU A 30 9.91 -8.67 5.32
CA GLU A 30 9.15 -7.60 4.70
C GLU A 30 7.88 -7.32 5.49
N ALA A 31 7.20 -8.36 5.97
CA ALA A 31 6.01 -8.18 6.81
C ALA A 31 6.37 -7.38 8.05
N LYS A 32 7.48 -7.70 8.68
CA LYS A 32 7.95 -6.99 9.87
C LYS A 32 8.26 -5.54 9.56
N ARG A 33 8.92 -5.27 8.43
CA ARG A 33 9.25 -3.91 8.01
C ARG A 33 7.99 -3.08 7.80
N LEU A 34 7.02 -3.64 7.08
CA LEU A 34 5.80 -2.91 6.77
C LEU A 34 5.01 -2.60 8.02
N ARG A 35 4.90 -3.56 8.95
CA ARG A 35 4.22 -3.32 10.23
C ARG A 35 4.91 -2.25 11.04
N ALA A 36 6.25 -2.26 11.05
CA ALA A 36 7.01 -1.24 11.77
C ALA A 36 6.79 0.16 11.20
N LEU A 37 6.46 0.25 9.91
CA LEU A 37 6.17 1.51 9.26
C LEU A 37 4.70 1.93 9.38
N GLY A 38 3.89 1.11 10.03
CA GLY A 38 2.46 1.40 10.18
C GLY A 38 1.60 0.91 9.04
N ILE A 39 2.16 0.11 8.12
CA ILE A 39 1.43 -0.41 6.97
C ILE A 39 0.83 -1.75 7.37
N GLU A 40 -0.41 -1.71 7.81
CA GLU A 40 -1.15 -2.86 8.32
C GLU A 40 -2.63 -2.52 8.28
N GLU A 41 -3.46 -3.48 8.66
CA GLU A 41 -4.90 -3.26 8.69
C GLU A 41 -5.23 -2.03 9.53
N GLY A 42 -6.12 -1.20 9.01
CA GLY A 42 -6.52 0.05 9.66
C GLY A 42 -5.70 1.25 9.22
N ALA A 43 -4.59 1.06 8.54
CA ALA A 43 -3.77 2.18 8.10
C ALA A 43 -4.43 2.92 6.94
N ARG A 44 -4.34 4.25 6.97
CA ARG A 44 -4.81 5.09 5.87
C ARG A 44 -3.63 5.41 4.97
N VAL A 45 -3.81 5.15 3.69
CA VAL A 45 -2.73 5.26 2.70
C VAL A 45 -3.21 5.99 1.46
N ALA A 46 -2.26 6.46 0.69
CA ALA A 46 -2.53 7.02 -0.63
C ALA A 46 -1.32 6.74 -1.51
N VAL A 47 -1.56 6.55 -2.80
CA VAL A 47 -0.48 6.42 -3.75
C VAL A 47 -0.02 7.81 -4.14
N GLU A 48 1.28 8.08 -3.99
CA GLU A 48 1.86 9.33 -4.43
C GLU A 48 1.97 9.36 -5.94
N HIS A 49 2.53 10.45 -6.44
CA HIS A 49 2.67 10.66 -7.87
C HIS A 49 3.44 9.50 -8.52
N ARG A 50 2.89 8.95 -9.61
CA ARG A 50 3.47 7.78 -10.26
C ARG A 50 4.72 8.05 -11.09
N GLY A 51 5.02 9.29 -11.40
CA GLY A 51 6.16 9.62 -12.25
C GLY A 51 7.52 9.56 -11.57
N ILE A 52 7.56 9.25 -10.28
CA ILE A 52 8.78 9.31 -9.50
C ILE A 52 9.73 8.15 -9.81
N PHE A 53 9.17 6.96 -10.03
CA PHE A 53 9.97 5.76 -10.24
C PHE A 53 9.79 5.23 -11.66
N ALA A 54 10.88 4.78 -12.25
CA ALA A 54 10.86 4.15 -13.56
C ALA A 54 10.05 2.86 -13.49
N GLY A 55 9.18 2.63 -14.50
CA GLY A 55 8.40 1.41 -14.58
C GLY A 55 7.28 1.28 -13.57
N HIS A 56 7.02 2.31 -12.79
CA HIS A 56 5.98 2.32 -11.77
C HIS A 56 6.16 1.25 -10.70
N ASP A 57 7.40 0.84 -10.47
CA ASP A 57 7.74 -0.14 -9.45
C ASP A 57 9.11 0.24 -8.88
N PRO A 58 9.22 0.50 -7.56
CA PRO A 58 8.17 0.39 -6.55
C PRO A 58 7.16 1.53 -6.60
N LEU A 59 6.06 1.36 -5.87
CA LEU A 59 5.08 2.43 -5.67
C LEU A 59 5.50 3.29 -4.49
N ALA A 60 5.29 4.58 -4.59
CA ALA A 60 5.48 5.49 -3.47
C ALA A 60 4.15 5.60 -2.73
N ILE A 61 4.09 5.10 -1.52
CA ILE A 61 2.87 5.06 -0.72
C ILE A 61 3.01 6.02 0.43
N ARG A 62 2.05 6.93 0.55
CA ARG A 62 1.98 7.83 1.68
C ARG A 62 1.24 7.18 2.82
N VAL A 63 1.86 7.15 3.99
CA VAL A 63 1.23 6.68 5.22
C VAL A 63 1.58 7.67 6.32
N GLY A 64 0.54 8.30 6.90
CA GLY A 64 0.79 9.39 7.83
C GLY A 64 1.55 10.51 7.16
N ARG A 65 2.70 10.86 7.72
CA ARG A 65 3.58 11.89 7.16
C ARG A 65 4.75 11.32 6.39
N MET A 66 4.79 10.00 6.24
CA MET A 66 5.90 9.34 5.57
C MET A 66 5.50 8.93 4.16
N THR A 67 6.51 8.84 3.30
CA THR A 67 6.36 8.21 1.99
C THR A 67 7.27 6.99 1.98
N VAL A 68 6.70 5.84 1.68
CA VAL A 68 7.37 4.55 1.75
C VAL A 68 7.31 3.89 0.38
N ALA A 69 8.43 3.32 -0.05
CA ALA A 69 8.48 2.58 -1.31
C ALA A 69 8.02 1.13 -1.05
N ILE A 70 7.04 0.68 -1.80
CA ILE A 70 6.50 -0.68 -1.69
C ILE A 70 6.51 -1.31 -3.07
N ARG A 71 7.10 -2.48 -3.17
CA ARG A 71 7.08 -3.24 -4.42
C ARG A 71 5.65 -3.56 -4.82
N ARG A 72 5.38 -3.53 -6.11
CA ARG A 72 4.04 -3.75 -6.63
C ARG A 72 3.49 -5.11 -6.19
N HIS A 73 4.33 -6.15 -6.20
CA HIS A 73 3.84 -7.48 -5.79
C HIS A 73 3.50 -7.54 -4.30
N HIS A 74 4.14 -6.71 -3.46
CA HIS A 74 3.74 -6.62 -2.05
C HIS A 74 2.42 -5.86 -1.92
N ALA A 75 2.22 -4.83 -2.73
CA ALA A 75 0.98 -4.06 -2.72
C ALA A 75 -0.23 -4.92 -3.12
N ARG A 76 -0.03 -5.93 -3.96
CA ARG A 76 -1.11 -6.83 -4.35
C ARG A 76 -1.63 -7.65 -3.18
N ALA A 77 -0.84 -7.82 -2.13
CA ALA A 77 -1.27 -8.55 -0.94
C ALA A 77 -2.15 -7.71 -0.02
N MET A 78 -2.36 -6.44 -0.34
CA MET A 78 -3.08 -5.51 0.52
C MET A 78 -4.40 -5.10 -0.13
N THR A 79 -5.50 -5.42 0.54
CA THR A 79 -6.83 -4.99 0.11
C THR A 79 -7.14 -3.67 0.77
N VAL A 80 -7.59 -2.71 -0.02
CA VAL A 80 -7.90 -1.37 0.46
C VAL A 80 -9.32 -0.99 0.06
N GLU A 81 -9.93 -0.12 0.85
CA GLU A 81 -11.23 0.48 0.54
C GLU A 81 -11.06 1.98 0.44
N LEU A 82 -11.67 2.56 -0.59
CA LEU A 82 -11.63 4.01 -0.77
C LEU A 82 -12.32 4.71 0.39
N SER A 83 -11.73 5.79 0.85
CA SER A 83 -12.30 6.56 1.95
C SER A 83 -12.72 7.95 1.50
#